data_c8736263ad38d93f43bccd24dbedfe2d
#
_entry.id   c8736263ad38d93f43bccd24dbedfe2d
#
_cell.length_a   1.000
_cell.length_b   1.000
_cell.length_c   1.000
_cell.angle_alpha   90.00
_cell.angle_beta   90.00
_cell.angle_gamma   90.00
#
_symmetry.space_group_name_H-M   'P 1'
#
loop_
_entity.id
_entity.type
_entity.pdbx_description
1 polymer ?
#
loop_
_entity_poly.entity_id
_entity_poly.type
_entity_poly.pdbx_seq_one_letter_code
_entity_poly.pdbx_strand_id
1 'polypeptide(L)'
;MFVIATALGIIRTSDMAVRSSLIGESMPPSLLVRAMAAARTTNDSARILGALAGAALVAMMGMGAAYVMIAILYGTSLMLISQAGRSARARQAAARRAAQVEQPSPFRDLRDGFGHVWETPHLLAAMLLAFLANLTAYPIMNNLMPYVAKEVYGTDQRGLGYLVAGCAFGALLGSIYMSRRGNTVRSARMMVISLVVWHVLLLVYSRMPGPQSGFFVLVACGFAQSLTM
;
A
#
# COMPACT_ATOMS: atom_id res chain seq x y z
N MET A 1 -19.82 -9.41 -11.14
CA MET A 1 -19.12 -8.82 -9.97
C MET A 1 -17.81 -9.55 -9.67
N PHE A 2 -17.78 -10.85 -9.43
CA PHE A 2 -16.55 -11.58 -9.06
C PHE A 2 -15.43 -11.50 -10.12
N VAL A 3 -15.73 -11.63 -11.40
CA VAL A 3 -14.73 -11.55 -12.49
C VAL A 3 -14.03 -10.17 -12.50
N ILE A 4 -14.77 -9.10 -12.32
CA ILE A 4 -14.20 -7.73 -12.27
C ILE A 4 -13.33 -7.58 -11.03
N ALA A 5 -13.75 -8.06 -9.87
CA ALA A 5 -12.97 -8.01 -8.64
C ALA A 5 -11.67 -8.81 -8.75
N THR A 6 -11.71 -9.99 -9.36
CA THR A 6 -10.51 -10.82 -9.61
C THR A 6 -9.55 -10.13 -10.58
N ALA A 7 -10.06 -9.57 -11.67
CA ALA A 7 -9.24 -8.83 -12.64
C ALA A 7 -8.55 -7.62 -11.99
N LEU A 8 -9.29 -6.84 -11.19
CA LEU A 8 -8.73 -5.70 -10.43
C LEU A 8 -7.67 -6.14 -9.41
N GLY A 9 -7.87 -7.29 -8.75
CA GLY A 9 -6.89 -7.86 -7.82
C GLY A 9 -5.58 -8.21 -8.51
N ILE A 10 -5.63 -8.86 -9.66
CA ILE A 10 -4.45 -9.22 -10.48
C ILE A 10 -3.70 -7.96 -10.94
N ILE A 11 -4.43 -6.97 -11.48
CA ILE A 11 -3.84 -5.71 -11.94
C ILE A 11 -3.15 -4.98 -10.79
N ARG A 12 -3.79 -4.90 -9.63
CA ARG A 12 -3.23 -4.24 -8.44
C ARG A 12 -1.93 -4.89 -7.95
N THR A 13 -1.88 -6.21 -7.93
CA THR A 13 -0.69 -6.96 -7.53
C THR A 13 0.46 -6.73 -8.50
N SER A 14 0.17 -6.73 -9.82
CA SER A 14 1.15 -6.45 -10.86
C SER A 14 1.70 -5.03 -10.79
N ASP A 15 0.85 -4.01 -10.52
CA ASP A 15 1.28 -2.61 -10.39
C ASP A 15 2.27 -2.43 -9.21
N MET A 16 1.97 -3.04 -8.06
CA MET A 16 2.87 -2.99 -6.90
C MET A 16 4.24 -3.63 -7.18
N ALA A 17 4.26 -4.79 -7.84
CA ALA A 17 5.50 -5.48 -8.19
C ALA A 17 6.34 -4.66 -9.18
N VAL A 18 5.72 -4.11 -10.23
CA VAL A 18 6.41 -3.29 -11.23
C VAL A 18 6.97 -2.02 -10.63
N ARG A 19 6.24 -1.34 -9.76
CA ARG A 19 6.75 -0.12 -9.10
C ARG A 19 7.95 -0.39 -8.21
N SER A 20 7.90 -1.46 -7.41
CA SER A 20 9.02 -1.80 -6.52
C SER A 20 10.26 -2.24 -7.30
N SER A 21 10.11 -2.99 -8.40
CA SER A 21 11.24 -3.38 -9.25
C SER A 21 11.86 -2.18 -9.96
N LEU A 22 11.05 -1.25 -10.49
CA LEU A 22 11.54 -0.03 -11.13
C LEU A 22 12.35 0.84 -10.17
N ILE A 23 11.92 0.98 -8.93
CA ILE A 23 12.67 1.71 -7.89
C ILE A 23 13.98 0.97 -7.59
N GLY A 24 13.94 -0.37 -7.48
CA GLY A 24 15.12 -1.20 -7.23
C GLY A 24 16.17 -1.10 -8.33
N GLU A 25 15.75 -1.11 -9.60
CA GLU A 25 16.64 -1.03 -10.76
C GLU A 25 17.18 0.39 -11.02
N SER A 26 16.44 1.42 -10.61
CA SER A 26 16.77 2.81 -10.92
C SER A 26 17.66 3.49 -9.90
N MET A 27 17.83 2.90 -8.71
CA MET A 27 18.51 3.55 -7.58
C MET A 27 19.68 2.72 -7.05
N PRO A 28 20.83 3.36 -6.72
CA PRO A 28 21.92 2.70 -6.05
C PRO A 28 21.48 2.19 -4.66
N PRO A 29 22.04 1.07 -4.15
CA PRO A 29 21.64 0.45 -2.89
C PRO A 29 21.62 1.40 -1.69
N SER A 30 22.51 2.39 -1.66
CA SER A 30 22.58 3.39 -0.59
C SER A 30 21.37 4.34 -0.54
N LEU A 31 20.69 4.57 -1.66
CA LEU A 31 19.53 5.46 -1.77
C LEU A 31 18.19 4.69 -1.81
N LEU A 32 18.22 3.37 -1.98
CA LEU A 32 17.02 2.54 -2.16
C LEU A 32 16.03 2.71 -1.01
N VAL A 33 16.52 2.70 0.23
CA VAL A 33 15.67 2.87 1.43
C VAL A 33 14.98 4.23 1.45
N ARG A 34 15.71 5.29 1.07
CA ARG A 34 15.15 6.64 1.01
C ARG A 34 14.12 6.78 -0.12
N ALA A 35 14.39 6.19 -1.28
CA ALA A 35 13.47 6.19 -2.40
C ALA A 35 12.17 5.44 -2.07
N MET A 36 12.27 4.27 -1.44
CA MET A 36 11.11 3.50 -0.98
C MET A 36 10.30 4.25 0.07
N ALA A 37 10.98 4.90 1.04
CA ALA A 37 10.29 5.72 2.04
C ALA A 37 9.58 6.93 1.41
N ALA A 38 10.21 7.61 0.46
CA ALA A 38 9.60 8.72 -0.26
C ALA A 38 8.37 8.28 -1.08
N ALA A 39 8.49 7.16 -1.82
CA ALA A 39 7.38 6.59 -2.57
C ALA A 39 6.20 6.23 -1.66
N ARG A 40 6.48 5.68 -0.48
CA ARG A 40 5.47 5.37 0.51
C ARG A 40 4.80 6.61 1.10
N THR A 41 5.58 7.62 1.48
CA THR A 41 5.05 8.90 1.98
C THR A 41 4.13 9.55 0.94
N THR A 42 4.51 9.54 -0.33
CA THR A 42 3.67 10.03 -1.44
C THR A 42 2.36 9.25 -1.54
N ASN A 43 2.43 7.91 -1.44
CA ASN A 43 1.24 7.06 -1.49
C ASN A 43 0.30 7.29 -0.30
N ASP A 44 0.82 7.40 0.91
CA ASP A 44 0.03 7.65 2.12
C ASP A 44 -0.59 9.07 2.09
N SER A 45 0.15 10.08 1.59
CA SER A 45 -0.40 11.43 1.37
C SER A 45 -1.53 11.42 0.35
N ALA A 46 -1.36 10.70 -0.76
CA ALA A 46 -2.40 10.55 -1.77
C ALA A 46 -3.65 9.83 -1.24
N ARG A 47 -3.50 8.87 -0.32
CA ARG A 47 -4.63 8.21 0.35
C ARG A 47 -5.43 9.17 1.21
N ILE A 48 -4.76 10.05 1.98
CA ILE A 48 -5.44 11.06 2.81
C ILE A 48 -6.24 12.00 1.92
N LEU A 49 -5.57 12.60 0.93
CA LEU A 49 -6.21 13.54 0.01
C LEU A 49 -7.34 12.88 -0.78
N GLY A 50 -7.11 11.66 -1.25
CA GLY A 50 -8.11 10.88 -2.00
C GLY A 50 -9.33 10.51 -1.16
N ALA A 51 -9.15 10.14 0.11
CA ALA A 51 -10.24 9.82 1.01
C ALA A 51 -11.10 11.05 1.31
N LEU A 52 -10.48 12.19 1.61
CA LEU A 52 -11.20 13.42 1.92
C LEU A 52 -11.85 14.03 0.68
N ALA A 53 -11.09 14.13 -0.43
CA ALA A 53 -11.61 14.67 -1.69
C ALA A 53 -12.72 13.77 -2.27
N GLY A 54 -12.56 12.45 -2.23
CA GLY A 54 -13.56 11.49 -2.69
C GLY A 54 -14.86 11.58 -1.87
N ALA A 55 -14.75 11.66 -0.54
CA ALA A 55 -15.90 11.84 0.31
C ALA A 55 -16.61 13.17 0.06
N ALA A 56 -15.87 14.26 -0.12
CA ALA A 56 -16.42 15.57 -0.45
C ALA A 56 -17.12 15.58 -1.81
N LEU A 57 -16.50 15.00 -2.85
CA LEU A 57 -17.08 14.89 -4.19
C LEU A 57 -18.39 14.13 -4.20
N VAL A 58 -18.43 12.96 -3.52
CA VAL A 58 -19.67 12.17 -3.41
C VAL A 58 -20.75 12.95 -2.67
N ALA A 59 -20.39 13.67 -1.62
CA ALA A 59 -21.33 14.45 -0.83
C ALA A 59 -21.90 15.68 -1.58
N MET A 60 -21.11 16.31 -2.47
CA MET A 60 -21.51 17.52 -3.20
C MET A 60 -22.19 17.22 -4.54
N MET A 61 -21.67 16.23 -5.27
CA MET A 61 -22.05 15.98 -6.67
C MET A 61 -22.71 14.61 -6.88
N GLY A 62 -22.76 13.78 -5.83
CA GLY A 62 -23.27 12.43 -5.89
C GLY A 62 -22.29 11.41 -6.49
N MET A 63 -22.69 10.14 -6.43
CA MET A 63 -21.86 8.99 -6.81
C MET A 63 -21.47 9.01 -8.31
N GLY A 64 -22.39 9.37 -9.18
CA GLY A 64 -22.16 9.38 -10.64
C GLY A 64 -21.04 10.34 -11.06
N ALA A 65 -21.11 11.59 -10.60
CA ALA A 65 -20.11 12.60 -10.91
C ALA A 65 -18.72 12.23 -10.33
N ALA A 66 -18.70 11.63 -9.13
CA ALA A 66 -17.45 11.14 -8.54
C ALA A 66 -16.77 10.07 -9.41
N TYR A 67 -17.52 9.10 -9.95
CA TYR A 67 -16.98 8.10 -10.87
C TYR A 67 -16.48 8.67 -12.19
N VAL A 68 -17.18 9.66 -12.75
CA VAL A 68 -16.71 10.36 -13.96
C VAL A 68 -15.39 11.08 -13.71
N MET A 69 -15.27 11.79 -12.58
CA MET A 69 -14.00 12.43 -12.19
C MET A 69 -12.86 11.43 -12.04
N ILE A 70 -13.12 10.30 -11.39
CA ILE A 70 -12.13 9.22 -11.25
C ILE A 70 -11.73 8.68 -12.62
N ALA A 71 -12.67 8.46 -13.54
CA ALA A 71 -12.39 8.00 -14.90
C ALA A 71 -11.50 8.99 -15.67
N ILE A 72 -11.76 10.29 -15.55
CA ILE A 72 -10.92 11.34 -16.15
C ILE A 72 -9.50 11.31 -15.57
N LEU A 73 -9.35 11.19 -14.24
CA LEU A 73 -8.05 11.13 -13.59
C LEU A 73 -7.26 9.88 -14.02
N TYR A 74 -7.92 8.73 -14.16
CA TYR A 74 -7.27 7.53 -14.70
C TYR A 74 -6.90 7.68 -16.17
N GLY A 75 -7.74 8.31 -16.98
CA GLY A 75 -7.45 8.61 -18.39
C GLY A 75 -6.25 9.53 -18.55
N THR A 76 -6.16 10.59 -17.75
CA THR A 76 -4.99 11.49 -17.76
C THR A 76 -3.72 10.79 -17.27
N SER A 77 -3.83 9.95 -16.24
CA SER A 77 -2.72 9.13 -15.76
C SER A 77 -2.20 8.18 -16.84
N LEU A 78 -3.12 7.52 -17.58
CA LEU A 78 -2.75 6.64 -18.69
C LEU A 78 -2.01 7.38 -19.79
N MET A 79 -2.46 8.59 -20.16
CA MET A 79 -1.78 9.44 -21.14
C MET A 79 -0.36 9.81 -20.68
N LEU A 80 -0.20 10.25 -19.43
CA LEU A 80 1.11 10.61 -18.88
C LEU A 80 2.07 9.41 -18.84
N ILE A 81 1.59 8.24 -18.39
CA ILE A 81 2.39 7.02 -18.33
C ILE A 81 2.77 6.55 -19.75
N SER A 82 1.87 6.65 -20.73
CA SER A 82 2.16 6.27 -22.10
C SER A 82 3.26 7.14 -22.72
N GLN A 83 3.31 8.42 -22.39
CA GLN A 83 4.36 9.35 -22.84
C GLN A 83 5.70 9.07 -22.13
N ALA A 84 5.68 8.92 -20.81
CA ALA A 84 6.87 8.59 -20.02
C ALA A 84 7.43 7.19 -20.37
N GLY A 85 6.55 6.20 -20.60
CA GLY A 85 6.94 4.83 -20.91
C GLY A 85 7.63 4.67 -22.26
N ARG A 86 7.39 5.54 -23.23
CA ARG A 86 8.09 5.48 -24.54
C ARG A 86 9.58 5.80 -24.39
N SER A 87 9.92 6.83 -23.63
CA SER A 87 11.31 7.22 -23.39
C SER A 87 12.04 6.23 -22.46
N ALA A 88 11.36 5.69 -21.46
CA ALA A 88 11.92 4.68 -20.56
C ALA A 88 12.17 3.35 -21.28
N ARG A 89 11.23 2.87 -22.10
CA ARG A 89 11.41 1.65 -22.91
C ARG A 89 12.55 1.75 -23.90
N ALA A 90 12.75 2.91 -24.54
CA ALA A 90 13.85 3.14 -25.46
C ALA A 90 15.21 3.07 -24.73
N ARG A 91 15.32 3.67 -23.54
CA ARG A 91 16.53 3.61 -22.70
C ARG A 91 16.80 2.19 -22.19
N GLN A 92 15.77 1.47 -21.76
CA GLN A 92 15.88 0.11 -21.23
C GLN A 92 16.23 -0.89 -22.36
N ALA A 93 15.67 -0.73 -23.57
CA ALA A 93 16.04 -1.53 -24.74
C ALA A 93 17.50 -1.29 -25.14
N ALA A 94 17.97 -0.06 -25.08
CA ALA A 94 19.38 0.28 -25.34
C ALA A 94 20.31 -0.32 -24.28
N ALA A 95 19.96 -0.22 -23.00
CA ALA A 95 20.71 -0.80 -21.88
C ALA A 95 20.76 -2.34 -21.93
N ARG A 96 19.65 -3.01 -22.26
CA ARG A 96 19.60 -4.47 -22.45
C ARG A 96 20.44 -4.95 -23.63
N ARG A 97 20.47 -4.20 -24.73
CA ARG A 97 21.35 -4.50 -25.88
C ARG A 97 22.82 -4.34 -25.54
N ALA A 98 23.16 -3.36 -24.71
CA ALA A 98 24.53 -3.13 -24.26
C ALA A 98 25.03 -4.17 -23.24
N ALA A 99 24.14 -4.76 -22.46
CA ALA A 99 24.49 -5.67 -21.37
C ALA A 99 24.59 -7.16 -21.77
N GLN A 100 24.21 -7.57 -23.00
CA GLN A 100 24.20 -8.97 -23.48
C GLN A 100 23.68 -9.98 -22.44
N VAL A 101 22.70 -9.60 -21.62
CA VAL A 101 22.17 -10.45 -20.57
C VAL A 101 21.27 -11.51 -21.21
N GLU A 102 21.65 -12.78 -21.06
CA GLU A 102 20.81 -13.93 -21.33
C GLU A 102 19.41 -13.71 -20.71
N GLN A 103 18.36 -13.97 -21.48
CA GLN A 103 16.99 -13.81 -20.97
C GLN A 103 16.75 -14.86 -19.89
N PRO A 104 16.62 -14.47 -18.61
CA PRO A 104 16.33 -15.43 -17.56
C PRO A 104 14.93 -16.02 -17.82
N SER A 105 14.81 -17.32 -17.64
CA SER A 105 13.55 -18.02 -17.75
C SER A 105 12.69 -17.68 -16.54
N PRO A 106 11.50 -17.06 -16.69
CA PRO A 106 10.67 -16.61 -15.55
C PRO A 106 10.37 -17.72 -14.54
N PHE A 107 10.25 -18.96 -15.02
CA PHE A 107 10.00 -20.13 -14.17
C PHE A 107 11.22 -20.55 -13.36
N ARG A 108 12.41 -20.40 -13.93
CA ARG A 108 13.66 -20.73 -13.24
C ARG A 108 13.94 -19.73 -12.13
N ASP A 109 13.78 -18.43 -12.44
CA ASP A 109 13.94 -17.36 -11.45
C ASP A 109 12.94 -17.48 -10.29
N LEU A 110 11.69 -17.89 -10.60
CA LEU A 110 10.68 -18.12 -9.57
C LEU A 110 11.07 -19.30 -8.65
N ARG A 111 11.55 -20.40 -9.23
CA ARG A 111 11.98 -21.58 -8.48
C ARG A 111 13.21 -21.27 -7.62
N ASP A 112 14.18 -20.57 -8.20
CA ASP A 112 15.42 -20.21 -7.50
C ASP A 112 15.12 -19.19 -6.37
N GLY A 113 14.19 -18.25 -6.62
CA GLY A 113 13.68 -17.32 -5.61
C GLY A 113 12.96 -18.05 -4.45
N PHE A 114 12.11 -19.03 -4.74
CA PHE A 114 11.47 -19.85 -3.72
C PHE A 114 12.47 -20.67 -2.94
N GLY A 115 13.44 -21.30 -3.60
CA GLY A 115 14.51 -22.05 -2.96
C GLY A 115 15.30 -21.16 -1.97
N HIS A 116 15.69 -19.98 -2.42
CA HIS A 116 16.43 -19.02 -1.58
C HIS A 116 15.65 -18.56 -0.34
N VAL A 117 14.34 -18.32 -0.49
CA VAL A 117 13.48 -17.97 0.65
C VAL A 117 13.37 -19.11 1.65
N TRP A 118 13.25 -20.36 1.16
CA TRP A 118 13.12 -21.54 2.01
C TRP A 118 14.41 -21.86 2.78
N GLU A 119 15.55 -21.61 2.17
CA GLU A 119 16.88 -21.79 2.78
C GLU A 119 17.24 -20.66 3.75
N THR A 120 16.50 -19.54 3.73
CA THR A 120 16.82 -18.37 4.54
C THR A 120 15.74 -18.13 5.61
N PRO A 121 15.89 -18.63 6.85
CA PRO A 121 14.83 -18.63 7.87
C PRO A 121 14.26 -17.25 8.19
N HIS A 122 15.09 -16.21 8.18
CA HIS A 122 14.63 -14.85 8.44
C HIS A 122 13.79 -14.25 7.31
N LEU A 123 14.04 -14.63 6.04
CA LEU A 123 13.20 -14.26 4.91
C LEU A 123 11.86 -14.99 4.95
N LEU A 124 11.91 -16.29 5.26
CA LEU A 124 10.70 -17.10 5.42
C LEU A 124 9.81 -16.53 6.53
N ALA A 125 10.38 -16.20 7.68
CA ALA A 125 9.64 -15.58 8.78
C ALA A 125 9.04 -14.24 8.38
N ALA A 126 9.76 -13.37 7.66
CA ALA A 126 9.24 -12.11 7.17
C ALA A 126 8.08 -12.30 6.17
N MET A 127 8.18 -13.26 5.26
CA MET A 127 7.12 -13.60 4.32
C MET A 127 5.88 -14.17 5.01
N LEU A 128 6.05 -15.04 6.00
CA LEU A 128 4.94 -15.56 6.80
C LEU A 128 4.24 -14.46 7.60
N LEU A 129 4.99 -13.54 8.19
CA LEU A 129 4.43 -12.38 8.88
C LEU A 129 3.65 -11.47 7.92
N ALA A 130 4.19 -11.20 6.72
CA ALA A 130 3.51 -10.44 5.70
C ALA A 130 2.23 -11.15 5.21
N PHE A 131 2.29 -12.47 5.02
CA PHE A 131 1.13 -13.29 4.68
C PHE A 131 0.04 -13.22 5.76
N LEU A 132 0.43 -13.37 7.03
CA LEU A 132 -0.50 -13.29 8.15
C LEU A 132 -1.16 -11.91 8.24
N ALA A 133 -0.40 -10.82 8.08
CA ALA A 133 -0.94 -9.48 8.06
C ALA A 133 -1.95 -9.27 6.91
N ASN A 134 -1.64 -9.78 5.72
CA ASN A 134 -2.54 -9.71 4.56
C ASN A 134 -3.81 -10.56 4.74
N LEU A 135 -3.71 -11.68 5.43
CA LEU A 135 -4.85 -12.57 5.68
C LEU A 135 -5.78 -12.01 6.77
N THR A 136 -5.25 -11.35 7.79
CA THR A 136 -6.01 -10.97 9.00
C THR A 136 -6.30 -9.48 9.07
N ALA A 137 -5.29 -8.62 9.03
CA ALA A 137 -5.43 -7.18 9.32
C ALA A 137 -5.91 -6.38 8.10
N TYR A 138 -5.41 -6.68 6.90
CA TYR A 138 -5.77 -5.93 5.70
C TYR A 138 -7.25 -6.06 5.29
N PRO A 139 -7.91 -7.23 5.36
CA PRO A 139 -9.33 -7.34 5.05
C PRO A 139 -10.19 -6.47 5.97
N ILE A 140 -9.85 -6.39 7.24
CA ILE A 140 -10.56 -5.53 8.21
C ILE A 140 -10.43 -4.06 7.81
N MET A 141 -9.22 -3.62 7.52
CA MET A 141 -8.93 -2.22 7.18
C MET A 141 -9.51 -1.77 5.83
N ASN A 142 -9.48 -2.62 4.82
CA ASN A 142 -9.87 -2.22 3.47
C ASN A 142 -11.30 -2.62 3.09
N ASN A 143 -11.80 -3.74 3.60
CA ASN A 143 -13.08 -4.32 3.15
C ASN A 143 -14.19 -4.15 4.20
N LEU A 144 -13.90 -4.27 5.49
CA LEU A 144 -14.90 -4.16 6.55
C LEU A 144 -15.13 -2.73 7.01
N MET A 145 -14.23 -1.80 6.74
CA MET A 145 -14.37 -0.42 7.17
C MET A 145 -15.66 0.26 6.66
N PRO A 146 -16.10 0.09 5.40
CA PRO A 146 -17.39 0.62 4.95
C PRO A 146 -18.58 0.05 5.72
N TYR A 147 -18.53 -1.25 6.05
CA TYR A 147 -19.54 -1.92 6.87
C TYR A 147 -19.59 -1.33 8.28
N VAL A 148 -18.44 -1.20 8.94
CA VAL A 148 -18.36 -0.62 10.29
C VAL A 148 -18.84 0.83 10.30
N ALA A 149 -18.46 1.63 9.31
CA ALA A 149 -18.91 3.01 9.21
C ALA A 149 -20.43 3.12 9.08
N LYS A 150 -21.04 2.29 8.24
CA LYS A 150 -22.48 2.34 7.95
C LYS A 150 -23.32 1.62 9.01
N GLU A 151 -23.01 0.35 9.29
CA GLU A 151 -23.89 -0.51 10.10
C GLU A 151 -23.60 -0.43 11.61
N VAL A 152 -22.34 -0.13 12.01
CA VAL A 152 -21.96 -0.05 13.41
C VAL A 152 -22.02 1.39 13.93
N TYR A 153 -21.47 2.34 13.16
CA TYR A 153 -21.44 3.75 13.56
C TYR A 153 -22.58 4.59 12.99
N GLY A 154 -23.38 4.07 12.06
CA GLY A 154 -24.49 4.80 11.44
C GLY A 154 -24.05 6.05 10.67
N THR A 155 -22.79 6.10 10.20
CA THR A 155 -22.24 7.27 9.51
C THR A 155 -22.44 7.17 8.00
N ASP A 156 -22.43 8.32 7.35
CA ASP A 156 -22.51 8.45 5.89
C ASP A 156 -21.13 8.28 5.21
N GLN A 157 -21.09 8.57 3.90
CA GLN A 157 -19.85 8.57 3.11
C GLN A 157 -18.76 9.50 3.68
N ARG A 158 -19.15 10.61 4.32
CA ARG A 158 -18.20 11.56 4.93
C ARG A 158 -17.54 10.92 6.14
N GLY A 159 -18.33 10.23 6.98
CA GLY A 159 -17.81 9.49 8.14
C GLY A 159 -16.83 8.39 7.74
N LEU A 160 -17.14 7.63 6.68
CA LEU A 160 -16.21 6.66 6.11
C LEU A 160 -14.91 7.32 5.64
N GLY A 161 -15.00 8.43 4.88
CA GLY A 161 -13.83 9.18 4.44
C GLY A 161 -12.96 9.67 5.59
N TYR A 162 -13.61 10.13 6.68
CA TYR A 162 -12.92 10.55 7.89
C TYR A 162 -12.15 9.41 8.57
N LEU A 163 -12.75 8.23 8.70
CA LEU A 163 -12.10 7.05 9.27
C LEU A 163 -10.90 6.58 8.43
N VAL A 164 -11.07 6.52 7.11
CA VAL A 164 -10.00 6.16 6.17
C VAL A 164 -8.86 7.18 6.21
N ALA A 165 -9.18 8.47 6.26
CA ALA A 165 -8.19 9.54 6.39
C ALA A 165 -7.40 9.43 7.70
N GLY A 166 -8.05 9.06 8.81
CA GLY A 166 -7.38 8.80 10.09
C GLY A 166 -6.33 7.71 9.99
N CYS A 167 -6.68 6.56 9.40
CA CYS A 167 -5.73 5.47 9.16
C CYS A 167 -4.56 5.92 8.27
N ALA A 168 -4.85 6.61 7.17
CA ALA A 168 -3.82 7.11 6.26
C ALA A 168 -2.91 8.16 6.91
N PHE A 169 -3.46 9.03 7.75
CA PHE A 169 -2.69 10.00 8.53
C PHE A 169 -1.73 9.30 9.50
N GLY A 170 -2.20 8.28 10.21
CA GLY A 170 -1.35 7.46 11.06
C GLY A 170 -0.21 6.79 10.29
N ALA A 171 -0.51 6.22 9.12
CA ALA A 171 0.48 5.61 8.24
C ALA A 171 1.52 6.63 7.75
N LEU A 172 1.10 7.85 7.42
CA LEU A 172 2.00 8.95 7.05
C LEU A 172 2.96 9.28 8.20
N LEU A 173 2.45 9.45 9.43
CA LEU A 173 3.29 9.71 10.60
C LEU A 173 4.32 8.60 10.83
N GLY A 174 3.91 7.34 10.69
CA GLY A 174 4.79 6.19 10.80
C GLY A 174 5.85 6.16 9.69
N SER A 175 5.50 6.49 8.47
CA SER A 175 6.44 6.58 7.33
C SER A 175 7.48 7.68 7.57
N ILE A 176 7.07 8.85 8.07
CA ILE A 176 7.98 9.96 8.41
C ILE A 176 8.91 9.54 9.57
N TYR A 177 8.37 8.88 10.59
CA TYR A 177 9.17 8.38 11.71
C TYR A 177 10.24 7.40 11.24
N MET A 178 9.88 6.43 10.39
CA MET A 178 10.83 5.47 9.81
C MET A 178 11.87 6.13 8.91
N SER A 179 11.48 7.12 8.11
CA SER A 179 12.38 7.87 7.24
C SER A 179 13.46 8.62 8.03
N ARG A 180 13.10 9.17 9.20
CA ARG A 180 14.03 9.91 10.06
C ARG A 180 14.99 9.00 10.82
N ARG A 181 14.56 7.81 11.24
CA ARG A 181 15.40 6.88 12.01
C ARG A 181 16.37 6.04 11.18
N GLY A 182 16.22 6.01 9.86
CA GLY A 182 17.13 5.32 8.95
C GLY A 182 17.18 3.79 9.16
N ASN A 183 18.27 3.18 8.71
CA ASN A 183 18.42 1.72 8.60
C ASN A 183 18.60 0.99 9.96
N THR A 184 18.85 1.71 11.04
CA THR A 184 19.14 1.15 12.38
C THR A 184 17.95 0.49 13.08
N VAL A 185 16.73 0.70 12.60
CA VAL A 185 15.49 0.29 13.30
C VAL A 185 14.80 -0.92 12.64
N ARG A 186 15.32 -1.42 11.52
CA ARG A 186 14.73 -2.57 10.80
C ARG A 186 15.14 -3.92 11.38
N SER A 187 14.96 -4.12 12.67
CA SER A 187 15.11 -5.47 13.23
C SER A 187 13.82 -6.28 13.02
N ALA A 188 13.93 -7.56 12.70
CA ALA A 188 12.81 -8.49 12.63
C ALA A 188 11.92 -8.43 13.89
N ARG A 189 12.54 -8.18 15.04
CA ARG A 189 11.86 -7.99 16.33
C ARG A 189 10.88 -6.81 16.30
N MET A 190 11.26 -5.69 15.68
CA MET A 190 10.38 -4.52 15.57
C MET A 190 9.17 -4.80 14.67
N MET A 191 9.37 -5.53 13.57
CA MET A 191 8.28 -5.96 12.69
C MET A 191 7.25 -6.82 13.44
N VAL A 192 7.71 -7.79 14.23
CA VAL A 192 6.83 -8.67 15.03
C VAL A 192 6.07 -7.85 16.08
N ILE A 193 6.77 -7.00 16.84
CA ILE A 193 6.13 -6.16 17.86
C ILE A 193 5.08 -5.23 17.24
N SER A 194 5.41 -4.58 16.13
CA SER A 194 4.49 -3.68 15.44
C SER A 194 3.27 -4.42 14.90
N LEU A 195 3.44 -5.64 14.41
CA LEU A 195 2.33 -6.49 13.94
C LEU A 195 1.41 -6.88 15.09
N VAL A 196 1.96 -7.27 16.25
CA VAL A 196 1.17 -7.58 17.45
C VAL A 196 0.43 -6.34 17.92
N VAL A 197 1.11 -5.21 18.03
CA VAL A 197 0.48 -3.93 18.42
C VAL A 197 -0.66 -3.56 17.45
N TRP A 198 -0.46 -3.74 16.15
CA TRP A 198 -1.50 -3.48 15.17
C TRP A 198 -2.74 -4.35 15.39
N HIS A 199 -2.57 -5.66 15.64
CA HIS A 199 -3.71 -6.56 15.93
C HIS A 199 -4.42 -6.22 17.25
N VAL A 200 -3.67 -5.87 18.28
CA VAL A 200 -4.25 -5.39 19.55
C VAL A 200 -5.06 -4.10 19.33
N LEU A 201 -4.55 -3.16 18.54
CA LEU A 201 -5.29 -1.94 18.18
C LEU A 201 -6.55 -2.24 17.38
N LEU A 202 -6.55 -3.25 16.51
CA LEU A 202 -7.77 -3.70 15.81
C LEU A 202 -8.81 -4.28 16.77
N LEU A 203 -8.38 -5.02 17.78
CA LEU A 203 -9.27 -5.51 18.85
C LEU A 203 -9.84 -4.34 19.65
N VAL A 204 -9.02 -3.35 19.98
CA VAL A 204 -9.50 -2.12 20.65
C VAL A 204 -10.48 -1.38 19.75
N TYR A 205 -10.20 -1.25 18.46
CA TYR A 205 -11.10 -0.62 17.49
C TYR A 205 -12.48 -1.29 17.44
N SER A 206 -12.54 -2.63 17.54
CA SER A 206 -13.81 -3.36 17.55
C SER A 206 -14.71 -3.07 18.75
N ARG A 207 -14.17 -2.44 19.80
CA ARG A 207 -14.91 -2.07 21.04
C ARG A 207 -15.22 -0.57 21.11
N MET A 208 -14.86 0.21 20.09
CA MET A 208 -15.08 1.65 20.12
C MET A 208 -16.55 2.00 19.91
N PRO A 209 -17.12 2.86 20.80
CA PRO A 209 -18.55 3.16 20.77
C PRO A 209 -18.97 4.12 19.65
N GLY A 210 -18.03 4.79 18.99
CA GLY A 210 -18.39 5.80 18.00
C GLY A 210 -17.24 6.19 17.04
N PRO A 211 -17.55 6.96 15.99
CA PRO A 211 -16.60 7.28 14.93
C PRO A 211 -15.44 8.17 15.41
N GLN A 212 -15.64 9.01 16.40
CA GLN A 212 -14.58 9.89 16.92
C GLN A 212 -13.48 9.09 17.64
N SER A 213 -13.89 8.21 18.58
CA SER A 213 -12.95 7.31 19.26
C SER A 213 -12.31 6.33 18.28
N GLY A 214 -13.08 5.81 17.33
CA GLY A 214 -12.59 4.96 16.23
C GLY A 214 -11.52 5.64 15.39
N PHE A 215 -11.65 6.93 15.11
CA PHE A 215 -10.65 7.71 14.36
C PHE A 215 -9.28 7.69 15.04
N PHE A 216 -9.20 7.99 16.33
CA PHE A 216 -7.92 8.01 17.05
C PHE A 216 -7.26 6.63 17.09
N VAL A 217 -8.05 5.57 17.28
CA VAL A 217 -7.55 4.20 17.24
C VAL A 217 -7.04 3.85 15.82
N LEU A 218 -7.74 4.30 14.78
CA LEU A 218 -7.31 4.08 13.39
C LEU A 218 -6.04 4.85 13.05
N VAL A 219 -5.82 6.03 13.61
CA VAL A 219 -4.52 6.74 13.50
C VAL A 219 -3.41 5.89 14.11
N ALA A 220 -3.62 5.34 15.30
CA ALA A 220 -2.64 4.43 15.92
C ALA A 220 -2.44 3.14 15.11
N CYS A 221 -3.51 2.57 14.56
CA CYS A 221 -3.45 1.42 13.65
C CYS A 221 -2.61 1.71 12.41
N GLY A 222 -2.85 2.84 11.74
CA GLY A 222 -2.08 3.26 10.57
C GLY A 222 -0.60 3.46 10.88
N PHE A 223 -0.30 4.06 12.02
CA PHE A 223 1.08 4.21 12.50
C PHE A 223 1.75 2.84 12.70
N ALA A 224 1.11 1.93 13.46
CA ALA A 224 1.63 0.58 13.67
C ALA A 224 1.80 -0.19 12.36
N GLN A 225 0.81 -0.13 11.44
CA GLN A 225 0.88 -0.71 10.10
C GLN A 225 2.11 -0.23 9.32
N SER A 226 2.43 1.05 9.41
CA SER A 226 3.60 1.62 8.73
C SER A 226 4.93 1.06 9.23
N LEU A 227 5.00 0.66 10.50
CA LEU A 227 6.20 0.07 11.11
C LEU A 227 6.38 -1.41 10.75
N THR A 228 5.33 -2.10 10.30
CA THR A 228 5.39 -3.54 9.93
C THR A 228 5.99 -3.78 8.54
N MET A 229 6.05 -2.76 7.72
CA MET A 229 6.57 -2.82 6.35
C MET A 229 7.95 -2.17 6.25
#